data_5d8066ff57d9e5645fd867de43f95a94
#
_entry.id   5d8066ff57d9e5645fd867de43f95a94
#
_cell.length_a   1.000
_cell.length_b   1.000
_cell.length_c   1.000
_cell.angle_alpha   90.00
_cell.angle_beta   90.00
_cell.angle_gamma   90.00
#
_symmetry.space_group_name_H-M   'P 1'
#
loop_
_entity.id
_entity.type
_entity.pdbx_description
1 polymer ?
#
loop_
_entity_poly.entity_id
_entity_poly.type
_entity_poly.pdbx_seq_one_letter_code
_entity_poly.pdbx_strand_id
1 'polypeptide(L)'
;MYSKITLVLLFPLFLSSQIIIPNVGNGWRTKVQQAIEVIKKYDLHKYNVLTDECKQIDFGLASFATSDGKSTIILPVEVLNRGCINDIAACLVHESLHIQFSKAGNKLGEDFEEVICYRWELDFLHNVPNAERWLISNALYQIGVYSTR
;
A
#
# COMPACT_ATOMS: atom_id res chain seq x y z
N MET A 1 55.33 -5.30 17.38
CA MET A 1 54.77 -4.54 16.24
C MET A 1 53.38 -5.13 15.99
N TYR A 2 52.33 -4.51 16.56
CA TYR A 2 50.96 -5.03 16.46
C TYR A 2 50.23 -4.28 15.33
N SER A 3 49.92 -5.01 14.26
CA SER A 3 49.11 -4.47 13.14
C SER A 3 47.65 -4.33 13.59
N LYS A 4 47.15 -3.11 13.58
CA LYS A 4 45.72 -2.81 13.82
C LYS A 4 44.94 -3.17 12.56
N ILE A 5 44.18 -4.27 12.60
CA ILE A 5 43.19 -4.59 11.55
C ILE A 5 42.00 -3.67 11.78
N THR A 6 41.82 -2.69 10.92
CA THR A 6 40.63 -1.83 10.90
C THR A 6 39.53 -2.61 10.16
N LEU A 7 38.58 -3.17 10.91
CA LEU A 7 37.38 -3.79 10.37
C LEU A 7 36.46 -2.71 9.82
N VAL A 8 36.44 -2.53 8.51
CA VAL A 8 35.48 -1.66 7.83
C VAL A 8 34.17 -2.44 7.71
N LEU A 9 33.22 -2.15 8.59
CA LEU A 9 31.83 -2.63 8.47
C LEU A 9 31.17 -1.92 7.30
N LEU A 10 31.18 -2.56 6.13
CA LEU A 10 30.32 -2.18 5.01
C LEU A 10 28.87 -2.48 5.38
N PHE A 11 28.17 -1.49 5.92
CA PHE A 11 26.71 -1.55 5.98
C PHE A 11 26.19 -1.51 4.53
N PRO A 12 25.43 -2.54 4.08
CA PRO A 12 24.75 -2.43 2.81
C PRO A 12 23.80 -1.24 2.90
N LEU A 13 24.05 -0.20 2.12
CA LEU A 13 23.06 0.84 1.85
C LEU A 13 21.90 0.16 1.14
N PHE A 14 20.88 -0.29 1.89
CA PHE A 14 19.59 -0.61 1.33
C PHE A 14 19.03 0.69 0.76
N LEU A 15 19.27 0.93 -0.51
CA LEU A 15 18.51 1.87 -1.31
C LEU A 15 17.06 1.37 -1.32
N SER A 16 16.27 1.78 -0.34
CA SER A 16 14.83 1.60 -0.42
C SER A 16 14.40 2.26 -1.73
N SER A 17 13.84 1.48 -2.65
CA SER A 17 13.35 2.00 -3.91
C SER A 17 12.26 3.03 -3.60
N GLN A 18 12.56 4.30 -3.87
CA GLN A 18 11.63 5.38 -3.59
C GLN A 18 10.43 5.24 -4.54
N ILE A 19 9.23 5.13 -3.98
CA ILE A 19 7.99 5.12 -4.77
C ILE A 19 7.84 6.46 -5.48
N ILE A 20 7.64 6.41 -6.80
CA ILE A 20 7.43 7.60 -7.61
C ILE A 20 5.99 8.08 -7.43
N ILE A 21 5.80 9.33 -7.01
CA ILE A 21 4.49 9.96 -6.84
C ILE A 21 4.49 11.26 -7.66
N PRO A 22 3.60 11.41 -8.64
CA PRO A 22 3.56 12.62 -9.47
C PRO A 22 3.17 13.85 -8.66
N ASN A 23 3.76 15.00 -9.00
CA ASN A 23 3.41 16.28 -8.41
C ASN A 23 2.46 17.03 -9.35
N VAL A 24 1.16 16.92 -9.10
CA VAL A 24 0.11 17.55 -9.93
C VAL A 24 -0.40 18.87 -9.35
N GLY A 25 0.28 19.44 -8.36
CA GLY A 25 0.02 20.81 -7.87
C GLY A 25 -1.19 21.00 -6.94
N ASN A 26 -1.93 19.93 -6.59
CA ASN A 26 -3.16 19.98 -5.77
C ASN A 26 -3.01 19.40 -4.35
N GLY A 27 -1.77 19.17 -3.90
CA GLY A 27 -1.48 18.62 -2.58
C GLY A 27 -1.67 17.09 -2.44
N TRP A 28 -2.08 16.38 -3.48
CA TRP A 28 -2.31 14.92 -3.42
C TRP A 28 -1.03 14.16 -3.08
N ARG A 29 0.11 14.56 -3.67
CA ARG A 29 1.41 13.97 -3.33
C ARG A 29 1.68 13.99 -1.82
N THR A 30 1.43 15.12 -1.17
CA THR A 30 1.61 15.26 0.28
C THR A 30 0.68 14.31 1.06
N LYS A 31 -0.58 14.20 0.66
CA LYS A 31 -1.55 13.29 1.28
C LYS A 31 -1.11 11.82 1.14
N VAL A 32 -0.64 11.43 -0.04
CA VAL A 32 -0.11 10.08 -0.29
C VAL A 32 1.13 9.81 0.56
N GLN A 33 2.05 10.77 0.66
CA GLN A 33 3.23 10.64 1.55
C GLN A 33 2.82 10.49 3.02
N GLN A 34 1.84 11.26 3.49
CA GLN A 34 1.30 11.12 4.84
C GLN A 34 0.65 9.74 5.05
N ALA A 35 -0.08 9.22 4.07
CA ALA A 35 -0.66 7.88 4.14
C ALA A 35 0.40 6.78 4.22
N ILE A 36 1.49 6.88 3.45
CA ILE A 36 2.64 5.96 3.53
C ILE A 36 3.27 6.00 4.93
N GLU A 37 3.42 7.18 5.53
CA GLU A 37 3.95 7.31 6.89
C GLU A 37 3.00 6.70 7.94
N VAL A 38 1.68 6.78 7.75
CA VAL A 38 0.69 6.09 8.59
C VAL A 38 0.88 4.57 8.51
N ILE A 39 1.00 4.02 7.29
CA ILE A 39 1.25 2.58 7.11
C ILE A 39 2.54 2.17 7.81
N LYS A 40 3.64 2.90 7.57
CA LYS A 40 4.95 2.63 8.19
C LYS A 40 4.88 2.62 9.73
N LYS A 41 4.13 3.58 10.29
CA LYS A 41 4.03 3.75 11.75
C LYS A 41 3.24 2.65 12.43
N TYR A 42 2.17 2.18 11.81
CA TYR A 42 1.21 1.30 12.47
C TYR A 42 1.23 -0.15 11.96
N ASP A 43 1.83 -0.38 10.77
CA ASP A 43 1.97 -1.73 10.22
C ASP A 43 3.21 -1.85 9.33
N LEU A 44 4.35 -2.10 9.95
CA LEU A 44 5.63 -2.21 9.24
C LEU A 44 5.64 -3.34 8.20
N HIS A 45 4.88 -4.41 8.43
CA HIS A 45 4.81 -5.52 7.48
C HIS A 45 4.13 -5.07 6.18
N LYS A 46 2.98 -4.41 6.28
CA LYS A 46 2.25 -3.87 5.11
C LYS A 46 3.02 -2.74 4.42
N TYR A 47 3.75 -1.92 5.20
CA TYR A 47 4.67 -0.93 4.63
C TYR A 47 5.75 -1.59 3.78
N ASN A 48 6.35 -2.67 4.25
CA ASN A 48 7.37 -3.39 3.47
C ASN A 48 6.78 -3.99 2.19
N VAL A 49 5.60 -4.62 2.26
CA VAL A 49 4.90 -5.10 1.06
C VAL A 49 4.67 -3.96 0.08
N LEU A 50 4.14 -2.82 0.52
CA LEU A 50 3.92 -1.66 -0.34
C LEU A 50 5.21 -1.18 -1.02
N THR A 51 6.30 -1.04 -0.27
CA THR A 51 7.56 -0.50 -0.81
C THR A 51 8.32 -1.49 -1.69
N ASP A 52 8.18 -2.78 -1.44
CA ASP A 52 8.81 -3.84 -2.24
C ASP A 52 8.04 -4.05 -3.56
N GLU A 53 6.72 -3.98 -3.51
CA GLU A 53 5.87 -4.29 -4.65
C GLU A 53 5.57 -3.08 -5.54
N CYS A 54 5.24 -1.92 -4.96
CA CYS A 54 4.84 -0.72 -5.69
C CYS A 54 6.06 0.12 -6.09
N LYS A 55 6.14 0.49 -7.37
CA LYS A 55 7.19 1.39 -7.89
C LYS A 55 6.67 2.78 -8.20
N GLN A 56 5.38 2.90 -8.50
CA GLN A 56 4.75 4.15 -8.88
C GLN A 56 3.33 4.22 -8.33
N ILE A 57 2.90 5.40 -7.92
CA ILE A 57 1.51 5.72 -7.60
C ILE A 57 1.07 6.77 -8.59
N ASP A 58 -0.05 6.54 -9.27
CA ASP A 58 -0.71 7.47 -10.16
C ASP A 58 -2.13 7.77 -9.69
N PHE A 59 -2.81 8.68 -10.36
CA PHE A 59 -4.14 9.16 -10.00
C PHE A 59 -5.12 8.93 -11.15
N GLY A 60 -6.33 8.42 -10.85
CA GLY A 60 -7.31 8.05 -11.85
C GLY A 60 -8.76 8.09 -11.34
N LEU A 61 -9.68 7.56 -12.14
CA LEU A 61 -11.10 7.53 -11.80
C LEU A 61 -11.48 6.36 -10.89
N ALA A 62 -10.73 5.27 -10.93
CA ALA A 62 -10.94 4.08 -10.12
C ALA A 62 -9.65 3.62 -9.48
N SER A 63 -9.75 2.87 -8.37
CA SER A 63 -8.62 2.20 -7.75
C SER A 63 -8.32 0.92 -8.52
N PHE A 64 -7.08 0.69 -8.84
CA PHE A 64 -6.59 -0.58 -9.36
C PHE A 64 -5.06 -0.64 -9.31
N ALA A 65 -4.54 -1.86 -9.30
CA ALA A 65 -3.12 -2.13 -9.39
C ALA A 65 -2.76 -2.70 -10.77
N THR A 66 -1.60 -2.34 -11.29
CA THR A 66 -1.05 -2.92 -12.51
C THR A 66 0.25 -3.65 -12.21
N SER A 67 0.41 -4.84 -12.78
CA SER A 67 1.64 -5.64 -12.67
C SER A 67 2.44 -5.70 -13.98
N ASP A 68 2.05 -4.94 -14.99
CA ASP A 68 2.61 -4.91 -16.36
C ASP A 68 4.04 -4.34 -16.46
N GLY A 69 4.91 -4.74 -15.52
CA GLY A 69 6.32 -4.32 -15.43
C GLY A 69 6.54 -2.99 -14.70
N LYS A 70 5.51 -2.18 -14.47
CA LYS A 70 5.62 -0.89 -13.75
C LYS A 70 5.24 -0.98 -12.29
N SER A 71 4.45 -1.98 -11.89
CA SER A 71 3.99 -2.11 -10.50
C SER A 71 3.37 -0.80 -9.99
N THR A 72 2.37 -0.31 -10.69
CA THR A 72 1.72 0.98 -10.43
C THR A 72 0.42 0.78 -9.68
N ILE A 73 0.19 1.58 -8.65
CA ILE A 73 -1.11 1.74 -7.99
C ILE A 73 -1.77 3.00 -8.53
N ILE A 74 -3.01 2.89 -8.99
CA ILE A 74 -3.83 4.04 -9.37
C ILE A 74 -4.76 4.36 -8.20
N LEU A 75 -4.67 5.57 -7.66
CA LEU A 75 -5.55 6.04 -6.59
C LEU A 75 -6.72 6.86 -7.16
N PRO A 76 -7.95 6.62 -6.69
CA PRO A 76 -9.11 7.40 -7.14
C PRO A 76 -8.99 8.87 -6.74
N VAL A 77 -9.21 9.77 -7.68
CA VAL A 77 -9.25 11.22 -7.43
C VAL A 77 -10.27 11.57 -6.35
N GLU A 78 -11.38 10.84 -6.28
CA GLU A 78 -12.42 11.04 -5.26
C GLU A 78 -11.88 10.78 -3.84
N VAL A 79 -11.11 9.72 -3.63
CA VAL A 79 -10.46 9.40 -2.35
C VAL A 79 -9.48 10.51 -1.94
N LEU A 80 -8.68 10.97 -2.89
CA LEU A 80 -7.73 12.06 -2.66
C LEU A 80 -8.41 13.39 -2.32
N ASN A 81 -9.56 13.68 -2.96
CA ASN A 81 -10.33 14.89 -2.71
C ASN A 81 -11.05 14.86 -1.35
N ARG A 82 -11.56 13.72 -0.89
CA ARG A 82 -12.05 13.56 0.48
C ARG A 82 -10.98 13.90 1.52
N GLY A 83 -9.72 13.59 1.22
CA GLY A 83 -8.58 13.98 2.04
C GLY A 83 -8.45 13.20 3.34
N CYS A 84 -9.15 12.08 3.52
CA CYS A 84 -8.96 11.17 4.64
C CYS A 84 -7.68 10.37 4.43
N ILE A 85 -6.69 10.60 5.29
CA ILE A 85 -5.37 9.96 5.16
C ILE A 85 -5.46 8.44 5.37
N ASN A 86 -6.29 7.98 6.30
CA ASN A 86 -6.49 6.55 6.55
C ASN A 86 -7.19 5.85 5.38
N ASP A 87 -8.09 6.54 4.63
CA ASP A 87 -8.72 6.04 3.41
C ASP A 87 -7.67 5.82 2.31
N ILE A 88 -6.79 6.80 2.10
CA ILE A 88 -5.68 6.69 1.15
C ILE A 88 -4.73 5.53 1.55
N ALA A 89 -4.42 5.43 2.84
CA ALA A 89 -3.56 4.37 3.35
C ALA A 89 -4.18 2.98 3.17
N ALA A 90 -5.48 2.84 3.44
CA ALA A 90 -6.24 1.61 3.23
C ALA A 90 -6.23 1.17 1.75
N CYS A 91 -6.49 2.10 0.83
CA CYS A 91 -6.37 1.83 -0.61
C CYS A 91 -4.96 1.36 -1.00
N LEU A 92 -3.90 2.01 -0.51
CA LEU A 92 -2.51 1.62 -0.82
C LEU A 92 -2.19 0.22 -0.31
N VAL A 93 -2.64 -0.12 0.89
CA VAL A 93 -2.48 -1.45 1.50
C VAL A 93 -3.19 -2.51 0.67
N HIS A 94 -4.43 -2.26 0.29
CA HIS A 94 -5.26 -3.15 -0.54
C HIS A 94 -4.58 -3.42 -1.89
N GLU A 95 -4.27 -2.38 -2.65
CA GLU A 95 -3.71 -2.48 -3.99
C GLU A 95 -2.29 -3.08 -4.02
N SER A 96 -1.50 -2.87 -2.96
CA SER A 96 -0.17 -3.47 -2.88
C SER A 96 -0.21 -4.99 -2.84
N LEU A 97 -1.24 -5.58 -2.24
CA LEU A 97 -1.43 -7.02 -2.18
C LEU A 97 -1.84 -7.60 -3.54
N HIS A 98 -2.64 -6.89 -4.34
CA HIS A 98 -2.93 -7.27 -5.72
C HIS A 98 -1.66 -7.34 -6.58
N ILE A 99 -0.73 -6.38 -6.44
CA ILE A 99 0.56 -6.43 -7.13
C ILE A 99 1.34 -7.68 -6.72
N GLN A 100 1.41 -7.96 -5.41
CA GLN A 100 2.12 -9.13 -4.88
C GLN A 100 1.56 -10.43 -5.45
N PHE A 101 0.23 -10.61 -5.46
CA PHE A 101 -0.41 -11.79 -6.03
C PHE A 101 -0.12 -11.94 -7.52
N SER A 102 -0.24 -10.86 -8.28
CA SER A 102 0.04 -10.85 -9.71
C SER A 102 1.48 -11.25 -10.02
N LYS A 103 2.46 -10.70 -9.29
CA LYS A 103 3.89 -11.05 -9.44
C LYS A 103 4.20 -12.50 -9.05
N ALA A 104 3.52 -13.01 -8.04
CA ALA A 104 3.65 -14.41 -7.61
C ALA A 104 3.01 -15.39 -8.59
N GLY A 105 2.30 -14.92 -9.62
CA GLY A 105 1.56 -15.75 -10.56
C GLY A 105 0.38 -16.47 -9.92
N ASN A 106 -0.13 -15.98 -8.80
CA ASN A 106 -1.30 -16.52 -8.13
C ASN A 106 -2.53 -16.32 -9.02
N LYS A 107 -3.17 -17.44 -9.38
CA LYS A 107 -4.42 -17.46 -10.14
C LYS A 107 -5.59 -17.73 -9.18
N LEU A 108 -5.72 -16.87 -8.19
CA LEU A 108 -6.93 -16.84 -7.36
C LEU A 108 -8.08 -16.32 -8.23
N GLY A 109 -9.28 -16.81 -8.03
CA GLY A 109 -10.45 -16.19 -8.66
C GLY A 109 -10.59 -14.75 -8.17
N GLU A 110 -11.05 -13.84 -9.04
CA GLU A 110 -11.14 -12.40 -8.75
C GLU A 110 -11.86 -12.11 -7.42
N ASP A 111 -13.03 -12.71 -7.20
CA ASP A 111 -13.80 -12.52 -5.96
C ASP A 111 -13.04 -13.00 -4.71
N PHE A 112 -12.30 -14.11 -4.82
CA PHE A 112 -11.53 -14.63 -3.69
C PHE A 112 -10.31 -13.77 -3.38
N GLU A 113 -9.65 -13.23 -4.40
CA GLU A 113 -8.54 -12.28 -4.25
C GLU A 113 -9.01 -11.01 -3.54
N GLU A 114 -10.15 -10.45 -3.96
CA GLU A 114 -10.78 -9.30 -3.32
C GLU A 114 -11.07 -9.54 -1.82
N VAL A 115 -11.62 -10.71 -1.47
CA VAL A 115 -11.84 -11.07 -0.05
C VAL A 115 -10.54 -11.01 0.75
N ILE A 116 -9.44 -11.50 0.20
CA ILE A 116 -8.15 -11.49 0.88
C ILE A 116 -7.62 -10.06 1.00
N CYS A 117 -7.71 -9.25 -0.06
CA CYS A 117 -7.26 -7.87 -0.06
C CYS A 117 -8.05 -7.00 0.93
N TYR A 118 -9.39 -7.16 1.02
CA TYR A 118 -10.20 -6.45 2.02
C TYR A 118 -9.94 -6.93 3.46
N ARG A 119 -9.63 -8.21 3.67
CA ARG A 119 -9.20 -8.68 5.01
C ARG A 119 -7.85 -8.10 5.41
N TRP A 120 -6.93 -7.97 4.47
CA TRP A 120 -5.63 -7.35 4.66
C TRP A 120 -5.75 -5.87 5.01
N GLU A 121 -6.62 -5.16 4.30
CA GLU A 121 -7.00 -3.77 4.58
C GLU A 121 -7.64 -3.63 5.96
N LEU A 122 -8.62 -4.48 6.29
CA LEU A 122 -9.31 -4.47 7.58
C LEU A 122 -8.34 -4.69 8.75
N ASP A 123 -7.41 -5.62 8.61
CA ASP A 123 -6.37 -5.88 9.61
C ASP A 123 -5.48 -4.64 9.82
N PHE A 124 -5.08 -3.96 8.75
CA PHE A 124 -4.39 -2.68 8.84
C PHE A 124 -5.21 -1.62 9.60
N LEU A 125 -6.48 -1.44 9.23
CA LEU A 125 -7.35 -0.45 9.87
C LEU A 125 -7.53 -0.69 11.37
N HIS A 126 -7.53 -1.95 11.82
CA HIS A 126 -7.56 -2.28 13.24
C HIS A 126 -6.27 -1.90 14.00
N ASN A 127 -5.13 -1.82 13.30
CA ASN A 127 -3.87 -1.39 13.88
C ASN A 127 -3.75 0.15 13.98
N VAL A 128 -4.57 0.89 13.21
CA VAL A 128 -4.56 2.35 13.21
C VAL A 128 -5.43 2.91 14.34
N PRO A 129 -4.87 3.63 15.34
CA PRO A 129 -5.66 4.24 16.39
C PRO A 129 -6.68 5.23 15.83
N ASN A 130 -7.93 5.09 16.23
CA ASN A 130 -9.03 5.95 15.79
C ASN A 130 -9.28 5.94 14.27
N ALA A 131 -8.99 4.82 13.59
CA ALA A 131 -9.43 4.65 12.22
C ALA A 131 -10.93 4.92 12.10
N GLU A 132 -11.33 5.57 11.01
CA GLU A 132 -12.71 5.95 10.77
C GLU A 132 -13.61 4.71 10.71
N ARG A 133 -14.67 4.68 11.49
CA ARG A 133 -15.59 3.51 11.57
C ARG A 133 -16.18 3.14 10.22
N TRP A 134 -16.40 4.13 9.35
CA TRP A 134 -16.96 3.88 8.03
C TRP A 134 -16.00 3.11 7.12
N LEU A 135 -14.67 3.28 7.26
CA LEU A 135 -13.66 2.48 6.55
C LEU A 135 -13.74 1.02 6.97
N ILE A 136 -13.76 0.76 8.28
CA ILE A 136 -13.90 -0.59 8.84
C ILE A 136 -15.20 -1.24 8.36
N SER A 137 -16.32 -0.49 8.41
CA SER A 137 -17.62 -0.97 7.95
C SER A 137 -17.63 -1.26 6.45
N ASN A 138 -16.96 -0.44 5.65
CA ASN A 138 -16.84 -0.66 4.21
C ASN A 138 -16.04 -1.93 3.91
N ALA A 139 -14.88 -2.12 4.52
CA ALA A 139 -14.07 -3.33 4.32
C ALA A 139 -14.86 -4.60 4.69
N LEU A 140 -15.58 -4.60 5.82
CA LEU A 140 -16.44 -5.72 6.23
C LEU A 140 -17.57 -5.96 5.23
N TYR A 141 -18.22 -4.91 4.72
CA TYR A 141 -19.26 -5.01 3.71
C TYR A 141 -18.72 -5.66 2.42
N GLN A 142 -17.58 -5.21 1.92
CA GLN A 142 -16.97 -5.74 0.71
C GLN A 142 -16.55 -7.21 0.87
N ILE A 143 -16.00 -7.60 2.02
CA ILE A 143 -15.74 -9.02 2.34
C ILE A 143 -17.01 -9.84 2.21
N GLY A 144 -18.14 -9.35 2.72
CA GLY A 144 -19.44 -10.01 2.58
C GLY A 144 -19.88 -10.14 1.13
N VAL A 145 -19.76 -9.06 0.35
CA VAL A 145 -20.17 -9.03 -1.07
C VAL A 145 -19.40 -10.05 -1.89
N TYR A 146 -18.06 -10.06 -1.78
CA TYR A 146 -17.22 -10.97 -2.56
C TYR A 146 -17.21 -12.41 -2.06
N SER A 147 -17.55 -12.66 -0.79
CA SER A 147 -17.67 -14.02 -0.23
C SER A 147 -18.94 -14.76 -0.70
N THR A 148 -19.92 -14.06 -1.28
CA THR A 148 -21.21 -14.63 -1.71
C THR A 148 -21.34 -14.78 -3.23
N ARG A 149 -20.32 -14.45 -3.97
CA ARG A 149 -20.21 -14.62 -5.42
C ARG A 149 -19.43 -15.89 -5.76
#